data_725c4884f15b69a574288cceb107728c
#
_entry.id   725c4884f15b69a574288cceb107728c
#
_cell.length_a   1.000
_cell.length_b   1.000
_cell.length_c   1.000
_cell.angle_alpha   90.00
_cell.angle_beta   90.00
_cell.angle_gamma   90.00
#
_symmetry.space_group_name_H-M   'P 1'
#
loop_
_entity.id
_entity.type
_entity.pdbx_description
1 polymer ?
#
loop_
_entity_poly.entity_id
_entity_poly.type
_entity_poly.pdbx_seq_one_letter_code
_entity_poly.pdbx_strand_id
1 'polypeptide(L)'
;MDDYNLNSLTESRNEWTARLVTILSPFVIEGFKSIYTDAYKLCVENDEEEKYLMTFQNLLSRIPKWNPELIKTEVERIKTTSKCGYIEDLITCVHIIQLKALTCVRVGQHQKKVDLDIPNLETFIHKIYILVARKLYTNIYLFQRDINPLDIQKHNREIELIIKECILCAIRDTIPVEDILRSYLDEVTEENVEVDEEIIPIEVDETLDNSTNDEPDKDNNEKGEKGEKDEKDEKT
;
A
#
# COMPACT_ATOMS: atom_id res chain seq x y z
N MET A 1 -1.32 -3.65 23.51
CA MET A 1 -2.49 -3.75 22.59
C MET A 1 -2.38 -5.06 21.85
N ASP A 2 -3.33 -5.94 22.02
CA ASP A 2 -3.16 -7.37 21.84
C ASP A 2 -2.99 -7.79 20.38
N ASP A 3 -2.09 -8.73 20.10
CA ASP A 3 -1.86 -9.40 18.80
C ASP A 3 -3.14 -9.92 18.15
N TYR A 4 -4.16 -10.19 18.97
CA TYR A 4 -5.49 -10.61 18.54
C TYR A 4 -6.23 -9.55 17.70
N ASN A 5 -6.00 -8.27 17.97
CA ASN A 5 -6.63 -7.17 17.25
C ASN A 5 -6.03 -6.96 15.85
N LEU A 6 -4.75 -7.26 15.66
CA LEU A 6 -4.04 -7.06 14.40
C LEU A 6 -4.46 -8.09 13.34
N ASN A 7 -4.61 -9.35 13.73
CA ASN A 7 -5.07 -10.41 12.83
C ASN A 7 -6.50 -10.17 12.36
N SER A 8 -7.40 -9.81 13.29
CA SER A 8 -8.79 -9.48 12.97
C SER A 8 -8.89 -8.27 12.02
N LEU A 9 -8.05 -7.24 12.23
CA LEU A 9 -8.00 -6.07 11.37
C LEU A 9 -7.52 -6.43 9.95
N THR A 10 -6.52 -7.31 9.86
CA THR A 10 -5.99 -7.78 8.57
C THR A 10 -7.01 -8.63 7.81
N GLU A 11 -7.71 -9.51 8.49
CA GLU A 11 -8.80 -10.31 7.89
C GLU A 11 -9.94 -9.42 7.41
N SER A 12 -10.38 -8.47 8.23
CA SER A 12 -11.41 -7.50 7.86
C SER A 12 -11.00 -6.66 6.65
N ARG A 13 -9.75 -6.19 6.60
CA ARG A 13 -9.20 -5.47 5.45
C ARG A 13 -9.28 -6.30 4.18
N ASN A 14 -8.87 -7.57 4.26
CA ASN A 14 -8.87 -8.46 3.10
C ASN A 14 -10.30 -8.72 2.61
N GLU A 15 -11.24 -8.97 3.50
CA GLU A 15 -12.64 -9.22 3.16
C GLU A 15 -13.30 -8.01 2.49
N TRP A 16 -13.18 -6.82 3.09
CA TRP A 16 -13.78 -5.61 2.50
C TRP A 16 -13.15 -5.25 1.16
N THR A 17 -11.83 -5.41 1.02
CA THR A 17 -11.13 -5.17 -0.24
C THR A 17 -11.56 -6.18 -1.31
N ALA A 18 -11.63 -7.47 -0.97
CA ALA A 18 -12.09 -8.51 -1.89
C ALA A 18 -13.53 -8.26 -2.35
N ARG A 19 -14.41 -7.83 -1.45
CA ARG A 19 -15.80 -7.48 -1.76
C ARG A 19 -15.86 -6.29 -2.73
N LEU A 20 -15.11 -5.23 -2.48
CA LEU A 20 -15.05 -4.06 -3.39
C LEU A 20 -14.56 -4.47 -4.79
N VAL A 21 -13.47 -5.22 -4.87
CA VAL A 21 -12.92 -5.74 -6.14
C VAL A 21 -13.95 -6.60 -6.87
N THR A 22 -14.63 -7.49 -6.17
CA THR A 22 -15.64 -8.40 -6.75
C THR A 22 -16.84 -7.63 -7.30
N ILE A 23 -17.28 -6.59 -6.60
CA ILE A 23 -18.40 -5.75 -7.05
C ILE A 23 -18.01 -4.91 -8.27
N LEU A 24 -16.85 -4.26 -8.25
CA LEU A 24 -16.46 -3.30 -9.31
C LEU A 24 -15.96 -3.96 -10.59
N SER A 25 -15.23 -5.09 -10.49
CA SER A 25 -14.55 -5.69 -11.64
C SER A 25 -15.46 -5.94 -12.85
N PRO A 26 -16.65 -6.55 -12.72
CA PRO A 26 -17.50 -6.86 -13.88
C PRO A 26 -17.97 -5.58 -14.59
N PHE A 27 -18.29 -4.52 -13.86
CA PHE A 27 -18.79 -3.28 -14.44
C PHE A 27 -17.69 -2.46 -15.11
N VAL A 28 -16.46 -2.50 -14.59
CA VAL A 28 -15.30 -1.90 -15.26
C VAL A 28 -14.98 -2.67 -16.54
N ILE A 29 -15.03 -4.01 -16.53
CA ILE A 29 -14.87 -4.83 -17.74
C ILE A 29 -15.91 -4.44 -18.80
N GLU A 30 -17.17 -4.32 -18.39
CA GLU A 30 -18.27 -3.94 -19.28
C GLU A 30 -18.06 -2.53 -19.87
N GLY A 31 -17.61 -1.57 -19.06
CA GLY A 31 -17.29 -0.22 -19.53
C GLY A 31 -16.20 -0.22 -20.61
N PHE A 32 -15.11 -0.95 -20.43
CA PHE A 32 -14.06 -1.10 -21.44
C PHE A 32 -14.52 -1.84 -22.70
N LYS A 33 -15.38 -2.84 -22.56
CA LYS A 33 -16.01 -3.53 -23.69
C LYS A 33 -16.94 -2.58 -24.48
N SER A 34 -17.63 -1.68 -23.78
CA SER A 34 -18.44 -0.63 -24.45
C SER A 34 -17.57 0.30 -25.27
N ILE A 35 -16.49 0.83 -24.69
CA ILE A 35 -15.54 1.73 -25.40
C ILE A 35 -14.94 1.00 -26.62
N TYR A 36 -14.60 -0.27 -26.47
CA TYR A 36 -14.12 -1.08 -27.58
C TYR A 36 -15.16 -1.25 -28.68
N THR A 37 -16.41 -1.52 -28.31
CA THR A 37 -17.52 -1.66 -29.25
C THR A 37 -17.76 -0.36 -30.02
N ASP A 38 -17.67 0.79 -29.34
CA ASP A 38 -17.81 2.09 -29.97
C ASP A 38 -16.65 2.39 -30.93
N ALA A 39 -15.41 2.03 -30.54
CA ALA A 39 -14.25 2.13 -31.42
C ALA A 39 -14.44 1.31 -32.71
N TYR A 40 -14.93 0.10 -32.57
CA TYR A 40 -15.19 -0.79 -33.71
C TYR A 40 -16.30 -0.23 -34.63
N LYS A 41 -17.43 0.22 -34.06
CA LYS A 41 -18.52 0.84 -34.82
C LYS A 41 -18.03 2.03 -35.62
N LEU A 42 -17.23 2.91 -35.01
CA LEU A 42 -16.65 4.07 -35.72
C LEU A 42 -15.77 3.65 -36.90
N CYS A 43 -15.03 2.56 -36.77
CA CYS A 43 -14.23 2.05 -37.88
C CYS A 43 -15.07 1.46 -39.01
N VAL A 44 -16.14 0.73 -38.66
CA VAL A 44 -17.09 0.18 -39.65
C VAL A 44 -17.81 1.29 -40.40
N GLU A 45 -18.25 2.36 -39.73
CA GLU A 45 -18.91 3.52 -40.33
C GLU A 45 -18.01 4.29 -41.32
N ASN A 46 -16.68 4.18 -41.14
CA ASN A 46 -15.69 4.83 -42.00
C ASN A 46 -15.03 3.88 -43.00
N ASP A 47 -15.50 2.64 -43.16
CA ASP A 47 -14.89 1.61 -44.01
C ASP A 47 -13.41 1.32 -43.69
N GLU A 48 -13.02 1.48 -42.42
CA GLU A 48 -11.65 1.31 -41.93
C GLU A 48 -11.57 0.20 -40.85
N GLU A 49 -12.25 -0.91 -41.04
CA GLU A 49 -12.38 -1.98 -40.02
C GLU A 49 -11.03 -2.47 -39.49
N GLU A 50 -9.97 -2.55 -40.31
CA GLU A 50 -8.65 -3.00 -39.91
C GLU A 50 -8.00 -2.11 -38.83
N LYS A 51 -8.42 -0.85 -38.70
CA LYS A 51 -7.85 0.12 -37.77
C LYS A 51 -8.51 0.11 -36.39
N TYR A 52 -9.43 -0.81 -36.10
CA TYR A 52 -10.22 -0.81 -34.85
C TYR A 52 -9.37 -0.82 -33.57
N LEU A 53 -8.24 -1.56 -33.54
CA LEU A 53 -7.35 -1.58 -32.39
C LEU A 53 -6.67 -0.22 -32.17
N MET A 54 -6.25 0.43 -33.25
CA MET A 54 -5.64 1.76 -33.17
C MET A 54 -6.65 2.83 -32.72
N THR A 55 -7.88 2.75 -33.22
CA THR A 55 -8.98 3.63 -32.79
C THR A 55 -9.31 3.39 -31.32
N PHE A 56 -9.35 2.15 -30.88
CA PHE A 56 -9.53 1.81 -29.47
C PHE A 56 -8.39 2.39 -28.61
N GLN A 57 -7.12 2.24 -29.00
CA GLN A 57 -5.99 2.87 -28.31
C GLN A 57 -6.13 4.37 -28.22
N ASN A 58 -6.60 5.01 -29.28
CA ASN A 58 -6.87 6.46 -29.28
C ASN A 58 -7.97 6.84 -28.26
N LEU A 59 -9.03 6.05 -28.14
CA LEU A 59 -10.06 6.25 -27.11
C LEU A 59 -9.52 6.03 -25.70
N LEU A 60 -8.72 4.97 -25.47
CA LEU A 60 -8.07 4.72 -24.19
C LEU A 60 -7.18 5.89 -23.75
N SER A 61 -6.43 6.49 -24.69
CA SER A 61 -5.56 7.65 -24.41
C SER A 61 -6.31 8.91 -23.98
N ARG A 62 -7.60 9.00 -24.27
CA ARG A 62 -8.47 10.12 -23.89
C ARG A 62 -9.11 9.97 -22.52
N ILE A 63 -9.12 8.76 -21.93
CA ILE A 63 -9.73 8.50 -20.61
C ILE A 63 -9.21 9.43 -19.52
N PRO A 64 -7.90 9.74 -19.41
CA PRO A 64 -7.41 10.68 -18.40
C PRO A 64 -7.95 12.11 -18.55
N LYS A 65 -8.51 12.44 -19.72
CA LYS A 65 -9.06 13.77 -20.05
C LYS A 65 -10.59 13.78 -20.13
N TRP A 66 -11.25 12.77 -19.56
CA TRP A 66 -12.71 12.74 -19.51
C TRP A 66 -13.25 13.96 -18.77
N ASN A 67 -14.36 14.50 -19.27
CA ASN A 67 -15.07 15.57 -18.59
C ASN A 67 -15.86 15.00 -17.39
N PRO A 68 -16.17 15.84 -16.39
CA PRO A 68 -16.91 15.40 -15.20
C PRO A 68 -18.27 14.77 -15.52
N GLU A 69 -18.95 15.23 -16.56
CA GLU A 69 -20.28 14.70 -16.97
C GLU A 69 -20.18 13.24 -17.42
N LEU A 70 -19.15 12.91 -18.19
CA LEU A 70 -18.92 11.53 -18.63
C LEU A 70 -18.59 10.61 -17.46
N ILE A 71 -17.79 11.11 -16.51
CA ILE A 71 -17.47 10.36 -15.29
C ILE A 71 -18.73 10.10 -14.46
N LYS A 72 -19.58 11.11 -14.28
CA LYS A 72 -20.86 10.96 -13.57
C LYS A 72 -21.77 9.95 -14.24
N THR A 73 -21.90 10.02 -15.57
CA THR A 73 -22.71 9.07 -16.33
C THR A 73 -22.24 7.64 -16.11
N GLU A 74 -20.93 7.42 -16.11
CA GLU A 74 -20.35 6.09 -15.88
C GLU A 74 -20.55 5.62 -14.44
N VAL A 75 -20.39 6.50 -13.46
CA VAL A 75 -20.66 6.20 -12.05
C VAL A 75 -22.12 5.82 -11.83
N GLU A 76 -23.06 6.57 -12.42
CA GLU A 76 -24.50 6.27 -12.35
C GLU A 76 -24.83 4.93 -13.02
N ARG A 77 -24.18 4.61 -14.15
CA ARG A 77 -24.30 3.29 -14.78
C ARG A 77 -23.87 2.18 -13.81
N ILE A 78 -22.71 2.35 -13.17
CA ILE A 78 -22.18 1.36 -12.21
C ILE A 78 -23.13 1.23 -11.00
N LYS A 79 -23.59 2.34 -10.41
CA LYS A 79 -24.54 2.32 -9.27
C LYS A 79 -25.83 1.58 -9.63
N THR A 80 -26.42 1.92 -10.76
CA THR A 80 -27.69 1.35 -11.20
C THR A 80 -27.58 -0.14 -11.52
N THR A 81 -26.51 -0.52 -12.23
CA THR A 81 -26.32 -1.89 -12.69
C THR A 81 -25.88 -2.81 -11.56
N SER A 82 -25.03 -2.33 -10.65
CA SER A 82 -24.55 -3.10 -9.50
C SER A 82 -25.64 -3.37 -8.45
N LYS A 83 -26.68 -2.53 -8.42
CA LYS A 83 -27.71 -2.54 -7.36
C LYS A 83 -27.13 -2.48 -5.94
N CYS A 84 -25.91 -1.95 -5.80
CA CYS A 84 -25.19 -1.85 -4.53
C CYS A 84 -25.39 -0.45 -3.95
N GLY A 85 -26.35 -0.31 -3.03
CA GLY A 85 -26.65 0.98 -2.40
C GLY A 85 -25.58 1.48 -1.43
N TYR A 86 -24.60 0.64 -1.07
CA TYR A 86 -23.56 0.94 -0.08
C TYR A 86 -22.15 1.03 -0.69
N ILE A 87 -22.02 1.24 -2.00
CA ILE A 87 -20.72 1.24 -2.68
C ILE A 87 -19.79 2.37 -2.20
N GLU A 88 -20.37 3.55 -1.87
CA GLU A 88 -19.62 4.70 -1.34
C GLU A 88 -19.13 4.42 0.08
N ASP A 89 -19.99 3.86 0.93
CA ASP A 89 -19.62 3.46 2.28
C ASP A 89 -18.55 2.35 2.27
N LEU A 90 -18.65 1.43 1.30
CA LEU A 90 -17.66 0.36 1.13
C LEU A 90 -16.29 0.91 0.75
N ILE A 91 -16.21 1.88 -0.17
CA ILE A 91 -14.96 2.55 -0.53
C ILE A 91 -14.39 3.27 0.69
N THR A 92 -15.20 4.02 1.41
CA THR A 92 -14.79 4.72 2.63
C THR A 92 -14.26 3.73 3.67
N CYS A 93 -14.98 2.63 3.90
CA CYS A 93 -14.58 1.59 4.84
C CYS A 93 -13.25 0.94 4.46
N VAL A 94 -13.04 0.62 3.17
CA VAL A 94 -11.79 0.04 2.67
C VAL A 94 -10.61 0.99 2.90
N HIS A 95 -10.76 2.29 2.65
CA HIS A 95 -9.69 3.26 2.85
C HIS A 95 -9.36 3.44 4.34
N ILE A 96 -10.38 3.55 5.19
CA ILE A 96 -10.19 3.67 6.64
C ILE A 96 -9.49 2.43 7.21
N ILE A 97 -9.93 1.23 6.83
CA ILE A 97 -9.35 -0.01 7.38
C ILE A 97 -7.93 -0.24 6.88
N GLN A 98 -7.64 0.17 5.63
CA GLN A 98 -6.29 0.12 5.07
C GLN A 98 -5.35 1.08 5.82
N LEU A 99 -5.77 2.31 6.11
CA LEU A 99 -5.02 3.25 6.92
C LEU A 99 -4.77 2.70 8.32
N LYS A 100 -5.82 2.21 9.00
CA LYS A 100 -5.70 1.60 10.33
C LYS A 100 -4.71 0.44 10.33
N ALA A 101 -4.73 -0.43 9.32
CA ALA A 101 -3.81 -1.55 9.22
C ALA A 101 -2.34 -1.09 9.07
N LEU A 102 -2.10 0.01 8.36
CA LEU A 102 -0.77 0.58 8.19
C LEU A 102 -0.29 1.36 9.43
N THR A 103 -1.20 1.98 10.18
CA THR A 103 -0.86 2.78 11.37
C THR A 103 -0.94 2.00 12.68
N CYS A 104 -1.38 0.74 12.66
CA CYS A 104 -1.55 -0.09 13.85
C CYS A 104 -0.20 -0.65 14.38
N VAL A 105 0.81 -0.78 13.53
CA VAL A 105 2.15 -1.27 13.92
C VAL A 105 2.96 -0.08 14.41
N ARG A 106 2.87 0.23 15.71
CA ARG A 106 3.63 1.34 16.34
C ARG A 106 4.46 0.84 17.50
N VAL A 107 5.66 1.39 17.61
CA VAL A 107 6.59 1.12 18.71
C VAL A 107 6.42 2.14 19.86
N GLY A 108 5.66 3.22 19.69
CA GLY A 108 5.46 4.30 20.67
C GLY A 108 3.99 4.54 21.03
N GLN A 109 3.77 5.23 22.19
CA GLN A 109 2.43 5.42 22.78
C GLN A 109 1.61 6.59 22.22
N HIS A 110 2.15 7.41 21.33
CA HIS A 110 1.46 8.59 20.81
C HIS A 110 0.88 8.38 19.41
N GLN A 111 -0.45 8.41 19.32
CA GLN A 111 -1.15 8.39 18.04
C GLN A 111 -1.09 9.80 17.42
N LYS A 112 -0.18 10.02 16.45
CA LYS A 112 -0.31 11.18 15.56
C LYS A 112 -1.53 10.99 14.68
N LYS A 113 -2.35 12.03 14.53
CA LYS A 113 -3.48 12.01 13.60
C LYS A 113 -2.93 12.13 12.19
N VAL A 114 -3.17 11.12 11.37
CA VAL A 114 -2.92 11.16 9.94
C VAL A 114 -4.25 11.52 9.27
N ASP A 115 -4.29 12.66 8.58
CA ASP A 115 -5.47 13.07 7.83
C ASP A 115 -5.59 12.20 6.58
N LEU A 116 -6.73 11.55 6.43
CA LEU A 116 -7.04 10.73 5.27
C LEU A 116 -8.02 11.49 4.36
N ASP A 117 -7.55 11.88 3.19
CA ASP A 117 -8.42 12.38 2.12
C ASP A 117 -9.03 11.20 1.37
N ILE A 118 -10.25 10.84 1.75
CA ILE A 118 -10.98 9.73 1.12
C ILE A 118 -11.55 10.23 -0.19
N PRO A 119 -11.18 9.60 -1.34
CA PRO A 119 -11.69 10.02 -2.62
C PRO A 119 -13.20 9.78 -2.72
N ASN A 120 -13.92 10.70 -3.33
CA ASN A 120 -15.31 10.46 -3.69
C ASN A 120 -15.39 9.36 -4.78
N LEU A 121 -16.57 8.78 -4.95
CA LEU A 121 -16.79 7.68 -5.88
C LEU A 121 -16.39 8.04 -7.32
N GLU A 122 -16.68 9.26 -7.78
CA GLU A 122 -16.35 9.74 -9.12
C GLU A 122 -14.84 9.76 -9.36
N THR A 123 -14.09 10.35 -8.44
CA THR A 123 -12.62 10.41 -8.49
C THR A 123 -12.00 9.01 -8.42
N PHE A 124 -12.54 8.15 -7.56
CA PHE A 124 -12.04 6.78 -7.40
C PHE A 124 -12.26 5.94 -8.65
N ILE A 125 -13.48 5.94 -9.22
CA ILE A 125 -13.79 5.23 -10.46
C ILE A 125 -12.95 5.77 -11.62
N HIS A 126 -12.85 7.09 -11.78
CA HIS A 126 -12.02 7.68 -12.84
C HIS A 126 -10.56 7.26 -12.70
N LYS A 127 -10.01 7.22 -11.49
CA LYS A 127 -8.65 6.72 -11.23
C LYS A 127 -8.48 5.27 -11.67
N ILE A 128 -9.44 4.39 -11.37
CA ILE A 128 -9.44 3.01 -11.85
C ILE A 128 -9.41 2.97 -13.38
N TYR A 129 -10.28 3.75 -14.05
CA TYR A 129 -10.32 3.81 -15.51
C TYR A 129 -9.00 4.28 -16.11
N ILE A 130 -8.32 5.26 -15.51
CA ILE A 130 -7.00 5.73 -15.95
C ILE A 130 -5.96 4.62 -15.85
N LEU A 131 -5.91 3.92 -14.71
CA LEU A 131 -4.94 2.84 -14.49
C LEU A 131 -5.17 1.67 -15.46
N VAL A 132 -6.42 1.23 -15.61
CA VAL A 132 -6.80 0.16 -16.53
C VAL A 132 -6.51 0.57 -17.97
N ALA A 133 -6.86 1.78 -18.39
CA ALA A 133 -6.60 2.28 -19.74
C ALA A 133 -5.11 2.24 -20.09
N ARG A 134 -4.22 2.62 -19.15
CA ARG A 134 -2.77 2.54 -19.35
C ARG A 134 -2.28 1.11 -19.56
N LYS A 135 -2.79 0.16 -18.77
CA LYS A 135 -2.46 -1.27 -18.89
C LYS A 135 -3.01 -1.87 -20.19
N LEU A 136 -4.27 -1.58 -20.54
CA LEU A 136 -4.88 -2.08 -21.76
C LEU A 136 -4.28 -1.46 -23.03
N TYR A 137 -3.81 -0.22 -22.96
CA TYR A 137 -3.11 0.43 -24.08
C TYR A 137 -1.87 -0.35 -24.49
N THR A 138 -1.09 -0.85 -23.54
CA THR A 138 0.11 -1.65 -23.79
C THR A 138 -0.22 -3.10 -24.15
N ASN A 139 -1.40 -3.60 -23.74
CA ASN A 139 -1.86 -4.97 -23.97
C ASN A 139 -3.04 -5.01 -24.92
N ILE A 140 -3.01 -4.20 -25.97
CA ILE A 140 -4.14 -4.02 -26.90
C ILE A 140 -4.53 -5.31 -27.65
N TYR A 141 -3.59 -6.25 -27.79
CA TYR A 141 -3.81 -7.55 -28.40
C TYR A 141 -4.91 -8.37 -27.72
N LEU A 142 -5.22 -8.08 -26.45
CA LEU A 142 -6.30 -8.71 -25.69
C LEU A 142 -7.69 -8.49 -26.31
N PHE A 143 -7.82 -7.49 -27.17
CA PHE A 143 -9.04 -7.13 -27.88
C PHE A 143 -9.02 -7.56 -29.35
N GLN A 144 -8.04 -8.37 -29.74
CA GLN A 144 -7.96 -8.89 -31.11
C GLN A 144 -9.19 -9.75 -31.44
N ARG A 145 -9.73 -9.54 -32.64
CA ARG A 145 -10.85 -10.33 -33.21
C ARG A 145 -10.30 -11.48 -34.04
N ASP A 146 -11.20 -12.37 -34.42
CA ASP A 146 -10.91 -13.49 -35.35
C ASP A 146 -9.81 -14.44 -34.87
N ILE A 147 -9.74 -14.63 -33.55
CA ILE A 147 -8.83 -15.56 -32.88
C ILE A 147 -9.58 -16.81 -32.39
N ASN A 148 -8.81 -17.84 -32.03
CA ASN A 148 -9.38 -19.10 -31.52
C ASN A 148 -10.22 -18.86 -30.25
N PRO A 149 -11.38 -19.51 -30.08
CA PRO A 149 -12.22 -19.40 -28.88
C PRO A 149 -11.50 -19.61 -27.55
N LEU A 150 -10.49 -20.49 -27.49
CA LEU A 150 -9.66 -20.68 -26.30
C LEU A 150 -8.80 -19.46 -25.98
N ASP A 151 -8.32 -18.77 -27.00
CA ASP A 151 -7.50 -17.57 -26.80
C ASP A 151 -8.38 -16.39 -26.38
N ILE A 152 -9.65 -16.32 -26.86
CA ILE A 152 -10.64 -15.37 -26.34
C ILE A 152 -10.84 -15.57 -24.84
N GLN A 153 -10.95 -16.81 -24.37
CA GLN A 153 -11.11 -17.10 -22.93
C GLN A 153 -9.88 -16.67 -22.13
N LYS A 154 -8.68 -16.94 -22.64
CA LYS A 154 -7.42 -16.49 -22.00
C LYS A 154 -7.35 -14.97 -21.93
N HIS A 155 -7.65 -14.26 -23.02
CA HIS A 155 -7.67 -12.80 -23.07
C HIS A 155 -8.69 -12.22 -22.09
N ASN A 156 -9.90 -12.74 -22.04
CA ASN A 156 -10.91 -12.30 -21.08
C ASN A 156 -10.43 -12.48 -19.62
N ARG A 157 -9.76 -13.61 -19.33
CA ARG A 157 -9.20 -13.87 -18.00
C ARG A 157 -8.08 -12.90 -17.68
N GLU A 158 -7.22 -12.58 -18.63
CA GLU A 158 -6.13 -11.61 -18.46
C GLU A 158 -6.66 -10.20 -18.23
N ILE A 159 -7.68 -9.78 -19.01
CA ILE A 159 -8.37 -8.49 -18.78
C ILE A 159 -8.95 -8.42 -17.36
N GLU A 160 -9.60 -9.51 -16.90
CA GLU A 160 -10.13 -9.57 -15.54
C GLU A 160 -9.05 -9.40 -14.48
N LEU A 161 -7.89 -10.06 -14.64
CA LEU A 161 -6.75 -9.95 -13.71
C LEU A 161 -6.16 -8.55 -13.71
N ILE A 162 -5.95 -7.94 -14.88
CA ILE A 162 -5.48 -6.57 -15.01
C ILE A 162 -6.40 -5.59 -14.29
N ILE A 163 -7.71 -5.72 -14.46
CA ILE A 163 -8.69 -4.83 -13.82
C ILE A 163 -8.68 -5.00 -12.32
N LYS A 164 -8.66 -6.23 -11.80
CA LYS A 164 -8.56 -6.50 -10.37
C LYS A 164 -7.29 -5.89 -9.76
N GLU A 165 -6.15 -6.05 -10.43
CA GLU A 165 -4.89 -5.43 -10.02
C GLU A 165 -4.98 -3.91 -10.00
N CYS A 166 -5.56 -3.29 -11.04
CA CYS A 166 -5.72 -1.83 -11.12
C CYS A 166 -6.64 -1.28 -10.02
N ILE A 167 -7.71 -1.99 -9.65
CA ILE A 167 -8.56 -1.59 -8.52
C ILE A 167 -7.76 -1.59 -7.22
N LEU A 168 -6.96 -2.64 -6.98
CA LEU A 168 -6.08 -2.73 -5.81
C LEU A 168 -5.02 -1.62 -5.81
N CYS A 169 -4.45 -1.29 -6.97
CA CYS A 169 -3.52 -0.17 -7.12
C CYS A 169 -4.20 1.17 -6.81
N ALA A 170 -5.44 1.38 -7.31
CA ALA A 170 -6.19 2.60 -7.03
C ALA A 170 -6.41 2.82 -5.53
N ILE A 171 -6.72 1.75 -4.77
CA ILE A 171 -6.86 1.79 -3.31
C ILE A 171 -5.52 2.18 -2.65
N ARG A 172 -4.41 1.56 -3.07
CA ARG A 172 -3.08 1.83 -2.49
C ARG A 172 -2.60 3.24 -2.75
N ASP A 173 -2.81 3.72 -3.96
CA ASP A 173 -2.35 5.05 -4.39
C ASP A 173 -3.09 6.23 -3.70
N THR A 174 -4.21 5.97 -3.03
CA THR A 174 -4.94 6.99 -2.28
C THR A 174 -4.48 7.12 -0.83
N ILE A 175 -3.61 6.23 -0.39
CA ILE A 175 -3.10 6.24 0.99
C ILE A 175 -1.92 7.23 1.06
N PRO A 176 -1.91 8.15 2.04
CA PRO A 176 -0.82 9.10 2.23
C PRO A 176 0.40 8.43 2.87
N VAL A 177 1.11 7.61 2.08
CA VAL A 177 2.25 6.81 2.56
C VAL A 177 3.37 7.70 3.07
N GLU A 178 3.59 8.87 2.44
CA GLU A 178 4.63 9.82 2.83
C GLU A 178 4.40 10.35 4.25
N ASP A 179 3.16 10.76 4.57
CA ASP A 179 2.81 11.28 5.89
C ASP A 179 2.89 10.19 6.97
N ILE A 180 2.51 8.96 6.61
CA ILE A 180 2.65 7.79 7.48
C ILE A 180 4.12 7.54 7.77
N LEU A 181 4.98 7.49 6.75
CA LEU A 181 6.42 7.26 6.91
C LEU A 181 7.08 8.37 7.72
N ARG A 182 6.74 9.63 7.48
CA ARG A 182 7.24 10.76 8.27
C ARG A 182 6.88 10.61 9.75
N SER A 183 5.63 10.24 10.04
CA SER A 183 5.20 10.04 11.43
C SER A 183 5.98 8.91 12.14
N TYR A 184 6.37 7.85 11.42
CA TYR A 184 7.23 6.79 11.96
C TYR A 184 8.67 7.25 12.18
N LEU A 185 9.24 8.00 11.23
CA LEU A 185 10.62 8.49 11.35
C LEU A 185 10.76 9.53 12.47
N ASP A 186 9.76 10.40 12.64
CA ASP A 186 9.75 11.39 13.73
C ASP A 186 9.66 10.70 15.10
N GLU A 187 8.90 9.62 15.26
CA GLU A 187 8.83 8.84 16.49
C GLU A 187 10.18 8.22 16.88
N VAL A 188 10.95 7.74 15.90
CA VAL A 188 12.29 7.16 16.16
C VAL A 188 13.31 8.21 16.59
N THR A 189 13.15 9.47 16.16
CA THR A 189 14.05 10.57 16.54
C THR A 189 13.67 11.21 17.86
N GLU A 190 12.43 11.14 18.31
CA GLU A 190 11.95 11.67 19.60
C GLU A 190 12.17 10.69 20.78
N GLU A 191 12.45 9.41 20.56
CA GLU A 191 12.94 8.46 21.57
C GLU A 191 14.42 8.69 21.93
N ASN A 192 14.88 9.93 21.96
CA ASN A 192 16.08 10.28 22.71
C ASN A 192 15.72 10.21 24.19
N VAL A 193 16.17 9.12 24.78
CA VAL A 193 16.23 8.79 26.18
C VAL A 193 16.40 10.05 27.03
N GLU A 194 15.35 10.57 27.65
CA GLU A 194 15.47 11.36 28.88
C GLU A 194 15.93 10.35 29.95
N VAL A 195 17.25 10.24 30.10
CA VAL A 195 17.84 9.58 31.25
C VAL A 195 17.64 10.54 32.41
N ASP A 196 16.55 10.36 33.16
CA ASP A 196 16.43 10.94 34.49
C ASP A 196 17.47 10.25 35.37
N GLU A 197 18.63 10.90 35.52
CA GLU A 197 19.59 10.56 36.55
C GLU A 197 19.00 10.95 37.90
N GLU A 198 18.23 10.06 38.53
CA GLU A 198 17.91 10.14 39.94
C GLU A 198 19.22 9.96 40.73
N ILE A 199 19.84 11.07 41.10
CA ILE A 199 20.93 11.07 42.07
C ILE A 199 20.30 10.75 43.43
N ILE A 200 20.34 9.47 43.83
CA ILE A 200 19.99 9.04 45.17
C ILE A 200 21.18 9.46 46.08
N PRO A 201 21.01 10.41 47.00
CA PRO A 201 22.06 10.73 47.95
C PRO A 201 22.22 9.53 48.90
N ILE A 202 23.39 8.92 48.84
CA ILE A 202 23.78 7.92 49.84
C ILE A 202 24.11 8.68 51.10
N GLU A 203 23.22 8.67 52.08
CA GLU A 203 23.56 9.08 53.46
C GLU A 203 24.63 8.11 54.02
N VAL A 204 25.83 8.58 54.11
CA VAL A 204 26.92 7.89 54.83
C VAL A 204 26.68 8.14 56.30
N ASP A 205 26.19 7.14 57.00
CA ASP A 205 26.07 7.14 58.46
C ASP A 205 27.46 7.02 59.07
N GLU A 206 28.00 8.16 59.54
CA GLU A 206 29.21 8.22 60.37
C GLU A 206 28.87 7.79 61.80
N THR A 207 29.15 6.55 62.14
CA THR A 207 29.34 6.20 63.56
C THR A 207 30.61 5.41 63.72
N LEU A 208 31.63 6.16 64.22
CA LEU A 208 32.67 5.82 65.17
C LEU A 208 32.78 4.32 65.55
N ASP A 209 33.97 3.73 65.41
CA ASP A 209 34.79 3.55 66.59
C ASP A 209 36.23 3.07 66.25
N ASN A 210 37.13 3.63 67.05
CA ASN A 210 38.56 3.40 67.17
C ASN A 210 38.90 1.93 67.52
N SER A 211 39.95 1.35 66.97
CA SER A 211 41.17 1.08 67.71
C SER A 211 42.11 0.09 67.00
N THR A 212 43.38 0.55 66.99
CA THR A 212 44.64 -0.16 67.19
C THR A 212 45.20 -1.09 66.11
N ASN A 213 46.32 -0.54 65.57
CA ASN A 213 47.67 -1.17 65.44
C ASN A 213 47.79 -2.56 64.80
N ASP A 214 48.49 -2.68 63.74
CA ASP A 214 49.92 -2.95 63.61
C ASP A 214 50.28 -3.25 62.15
N GLU A 215 51.35 -2.61 61.70
CA GLU A 215 52.20 -2.95 60.56
C GLU A 215 53.04 -4.17 60.84
N PRO A 216 53.94 -4.65 59.97
CA PRO A 216 54.00 -4.67 58.48
C PRO A 216 54.41 -6.08 57.94
N ASP A 217 54.53 -6.21 56.67
CA ASP A 217 55.66 -6.68 55.87
C ASP A 217 55.29 -7.31 54.52
N LYS A 218 55.85 -6.71 53.52
CA LYS A 218 56.70 -7.22 52.43
C LYS A 218 56.22 -8.33 51.48
N ASP A 219 56.39 -7.90 50.32
CA ASP A 219 57.22 -8.44 49.22
C ASP A 219 56.56 -9.25 48.10
N ASN A 220 56.88 -8.72 46.99
CA ASN A 220 57.41 -9.34 45.75
C ASN A 220 56.42 -9.94 44.71
N ASN A 221 56.46 -9.25 43.65
CA ASN A 221 57.19 -9.58 42.43
C ASN A 221 56.41 -10.45 41.39
N GLU A 222 56.38 -9.84 40.33
CA GLU A 222 56.94 -10.10 38.99
C GLU A 222 55.98 -10.70 37.93
N LYS A 223 55.95 -9.89 36.90
CA LYS A 223 56.19 -10.23 35.46
C LYS A 223 55.30 -11.27 34.82
N GLY A 224 54.86 -11.04 33.71
CA GLY A 224 55.39 -10.72 32.39
C GLY A 224 54.38 -11.13 31.37
N GLU A 225 54.36 -10.38 30.40
CA GLU A 225 54.71 -10.53 28.98
C GLU A 225 53.70 -11.34 28.13
N LYS A 226 53.12 -10.62 27.20
CA LYS A 226 53.43 -10.53 25.73
C LYS A 226 53.06 -11.73 24.88
N GLY A 227 52.52 -11.39 23.75
CA GLY A 227 52.54 -12.10 22.46
C GLY A 227 51.19 -12.06 21.79
N GLU A 228 50.89 -11.16 20.93
CA GLU A 228 51.35 -10.93 19.56
C GLU A 228 51.07 -12.09 18.57
N LYS A 229 50.31 -11.67 17.51
CA LYS A 229 50.41 -12.09 16.09
C LYS A 229 49.83 -13.45 15.71
N ASP A 230 49.32 -13.69 14.61
CA ASP A 230 49.20 -13.17 13.24
C ASP A 230 48.15 -14.01 12.53
N GLU A 231 47.41 -13.37 11.68
CA GLU A 231 47.43 -13.45 10.17
C GLU A 231 47.11 -14.82 9.54
N LYS A 232 46.23 -14.66 8.59
CA LYS A 232 46.21 -15.16 7.21
C LYS A 232 45.11 -16.15 6.83
N ASP A 233 44.31 -15.65 5.96
CA ASP A 233 44.14 -15.94 4.50
C ASP A 233 43.61 -17.32 4.12
N GLU A 234 42.66 -17.21 3.31
CA GLU A 234 42.48 -17.62 1.89
C GLU A 234 41.38 -18.67 1.61
N LYS A 235 40.53 -18.21 0.73
CA LYS A 235 39.96 -18.90 -0.46
C LYS A 235 39.27 -20.25 -0.29
N THR A 236 38.03 -20.31 -0.58
CA THR A 236 37.49 -20.67 -1.92
C THR A 236 36.01 -20.28 -1.99
#